data_7c290176e16f353839144d737b546be8
#
_entry.id   7c290176e16f353839144d737b546be8
#
_cell.length_a   1.000
_cell.length_b   1.000
_cell.length_c   1.000
_cell.angle_alpha   90.00
_cell.angle_beta   90.00
_cell.angle_gamma   90.00
#
_symmetry.space_group_name_H-M   'P 1'
#
loop_
_entity.id
_entity.type
_entity.pdbx_description
1 polymer ?
#
loop_
_entity_poly.entity_id
_entity_poly.type
_entity_poly.pdbx_seq_one_letter_code
_entity_poly.pdbx_strand_id
1 'polypeptide(L)'
;MKIPSLLIVFLSLLVSCNSGTEKKTSELNLENLDIQGHRGCRGLYPENTIAGFIHALDLGVNTLEMDVVITKDSLVLLSHEPWFSHEIAIGPDSVPISADEEKDHRIFEMTYEQTRGYEVGLREHERFADQKKVAAQKPLLQDVIRAADKHALSTNRPLPYYNIETKSTPEGDNVFHPEPDTFSDLLVKVLKDENILDRAYVQSFDPRTLQYIHKTYPEVKLVLLIENTRSPKENLENLGFKPEVYSPNFRLVDEELVSFCQNKQMKLIPWTVNEKSEMENLIRLGVDGLITDYPNRFNEIKENL
;
A
#
# COMPACT_ATOMS: atom_id res chain seq x y z
N MET A 1 37.62 -36.54 81.85
CA MET A 1 36.90 -36.89 80.62
C MET A 1 36.59 -35.60 79.93
N LYS A 2 37.29 -35.34 78.85
CA LYS A 2 37.12 -34.11 77.99
C LYS A 2 36.33 -34.52 76.77
N ILE A 3 35.23 -33.86 76.54
CA ILE A 3 34.39 -34.03 75.35
C ILE A 3 34.85 -33.03 74.32
N PRO A 4 35.17 -33.40 73.08
CA PRO A 4 35.55 -32.43 72.00
C PRO A 4 34.31 -31.82 71.34
N SER A 5 34.35 -30.49 71.22
CA SER A 5 33.36 -29.70 70.50
C SER A 5 33.46 -29.95 69.01
N LEU A 6 32.34 -30.35 68.37
CA LEU A 6 32.23 -30.50 66.93
C LEU A 6 31.84 -29.17 66.28
N LEU A 7 32.75 -28.64 65.47
CA LEU A 7 32.55 -27.39 64.73
C LEU A 7 31.80 -27.73 63.42
N ILE A 8 30.53 -27.33 63.29
CA ILE A 8 29.75 -27.48 62.10
C ILE A 8 29.97 -26.21 61.22
N VAL A 9 30.65 -26.40 60.09
CA VAL A 9 30.82 -25.33 59.07
C VAL A 9 29.57 -25.37 58.15
N PHE A 10 28.77 -24.29 58.21
CA PHE A 10 27.66 -24.08 57.25
C PHE A 10 28.26 -23.49 55.96
N LEU A 11 28.26 -24.30 54.89
CA LEU A 11 28.62 -23.84 53.52
C LEU A 11 27.35 -23.30 52.88
N SER A 12 27.18 -21.95 52.87
CA SER A 12 26.10 -21.29 52.14
C SER A 12 26.38 -21.25 50.66
N LEU A 13 25.70 -22.11 49.90
CA LEU A 13 25.63 -22.07 48.43
C LEU A 13 24.79 -20.83 48.01
N LEU A 14 25.47 -19.81 47.55
CA LEU A 14 24.81 -18.69 46.79
C LEU A 14 24.47 -19.19 45.41
N VAL A 15 23.19 -19.58 45.19
CA VAL A 15 22.61 -19.78 43.85
C VAL A 15 22.33 -18.42 43.27
N SER A 16 23.24 -17.94 42.40
CA SER A 16 22.98 -16.75 41.55
C SER A 16 21.97 -17.11 40.49
N CYS A 17 20.70 -16.74 40.71
CA CYS A 17 19.71 -16.76 39.64
C CYS A 17 20.03 -15.62 38.63
N ASN A 18 20.72 -15.97 37.58
CA ASN A 18 20.87 -15.11 36.43
C ASN A 18 19.58 -15.18 35.61
N SER A 19 18.61 -14.31 35.91
CA SER A 19 17.41 -14.12 35.08
C SER A 19 17.77 -13.30 33.85
N GLY A 20 18.54 -13.88 32.95
CA GLY A 20 18.62 -13.40 31.58
C GLY A 20 17.25 -13.61 30.96
N THR A 21 16.48 -12.55 30.78
CA THR A 21 15.34 -12.52 29.88
C THR A 21 15.90 -12.69 28.47
N GLU A 22 16.04 -13.94 28.02
CA GLU A 22 16.15 -14.21 26.59
C GLU A 22 14.89 -13.62 25.95
N LYS A 23 15.06 -12.52 25.20
CA LYS A 23 14.07 -12.10 24.24
C LYS A 23 13.89 -13.28 23.28
N LYS A 24 12.81 -14.05 23.48
CA LYS A 24 12.37 -15.04 22.51
C LYS A 24 12.22 -14.28 21.19
N THR A 25 13.17 -14.43 20.28
CA THR A 25 12.98 -14.05 18.89
C THR A 25 11.85 -14.93 18.38
N SER A 26 10.62 -14.38 18.33
CA SER A 26 9.50 -15.07 17.70
C SER A 26 9.91 -15.34 16.25
N GLU A 27 9.79 -16.59 15.82
CA GLU A 27 9.94 -16.95 14.42
C GLU A 27 9.02 -16.05 13.57
N LEU A 28 9.51 -15.60 12.41
CA LEU A 28 8.70 -14.81 11.50
C LEU A 28 7.57 -15.67 10.96
N ASN A 29 6.33 -15.27 11.21
CA ASN A 29 5.17 -15.91 10.61
C ASN A 29 4.88 -15.23 9.26
N LEU A 30 5.25 -15.89 8.15
CA LEU A 30 5.02 -15.41 6.79
C LEU A 30 3.75 -15.97 6.15
N GLU A 31 3.03 -16.85 6.86
CA GLU A 31 1.79 -17.42 6.36
C GLU A 31 0.69 -16.35 6.33
N ASN A 32 -0.02 -16.30 5.21
CA ASN A 32 -1.18 -15.42 5.00
C ASN A 32 -0.91 -13.91 5.01
N LEU A 33 0.37 -13.48 4.92
CA LEU A 33 0.69 -12.07 4.76
C LEU A 33 0.22 -11.55 3.38
N ASP A 34 -0.46 -10.43 3.38
CA ASP A 34 -0.83 -9.72 2.16
C ASP A 34 0.33 -8.77 1.75
N ILE A 35 1.14 -9.22 0.80
CA ILE A 35 2.21 -8.39 0.24
C ILE A 35 1.66 -7.63 -0.95
N GLN A 36 1.61 -6.31 -0.81
CA GLN A 36 1.07 -5.41 -1.80
C GLN A 36 2.20 -4.66 -2.52
N GLY A 37 2.19 -4.72 -3.84
CA GLY A 37 3.12 -3.97 -4.68
C GLY A 37 2.65 -2.53 -4.85
N HIS A 38 3.34 -1.57 -4.20
CA HIS A 38 3.00 -0.14 -4.19
C HIS A 38 3.14 0.47 -5.57
N ARG A 39 2.03 0.93 -6.14
CA ARG A 39 1.94 1.40 -7.53
C ARG A 39 2.53 0.40 -8.53
N GLY A 40 2.32 -0.90 -8.26
CA GLY A 40 2.99 -2.01 -8.90
C GLY A 40 4.26 -2.43 -8.15
N CYS A 41 5.41 -1.91 -8.53
CA CYS A 41 6.70 -2.10 -7.85
C CYS A 41 7.61 -0.89 -8.15
N ARG A 42 7.19 0.28 -7.69
CA ARG A 42 7.76 1.59 -8.03
C ARG A 42 9.29 1.68 -7.88
N GLY A 43 9.86 0.96 -6.93
CA GLY A 43 11.31 0.92 -6.76
C GLY A 43 12.06 0.25 -7.91
N LEU A 44 11.38 -0.55 -8.76
CA LEU A 44 11.98 -1.37 -9.80
C LEU A 44 11.48 -1.03 -11.21
N TYR A 45 10.25 -0.57 -11.35
CA TYR A 45 9.59 -0.23 -12.61
C TYR A 45 8.78 1.07 -12.48
N PRO A 46 8.49 1.77 -13.60
CA PRO A 46 7.67 2.98 -13.57
C PRO A 46 6.33 2.75 -12.86
N GLU A 47 5.99 3.66 -11.95
CA GLU A 47 4.80 3.59 -11.11
C GLU A 47 3.50 3.64 -11.91
N ASN A 48 2.47 2.95 -11.41
CA ASN A 48 1.13 2.94 -11.99
C ASN A 48 1.11 2.61 -13.49
N THR A 49 1.99 1.70 -13.92
CA THR A 49 2.06 1.22 -15.31
C THR A 49 1.77 -0.27 -15.42
N ILE A 50 1.25 -0.71 -16.57
CA ILE A 50 1.01 -2.13 -16.83
C ILE A 50 2.29 -2.94 -16.64
N ALA A 51 3.44 -2.45 -17.12
CA ALA A 51 4.72 -3.15 -16.97
C ALA A 51 5.12 -3.31 -15.50
N GLY A 52 4.91 -2.29 -14.65
CA GLY A 52 5.16 -2.34 -13.22
C GLY A 52 4.28 -3.36 -12.51
N PHE A 53 2.99 -3.40 -12.83
CA PHE A 53 2.06 -4.37 -12.25
C PHE A 53 2.35 -5.82 -12.65
N ILE A 54 2.67 -6.05 -13.92
CA ILE A 54 3.06 -7.39 -14.39
C ILE A 54 4.33 -7.85 -13.68
N HIS A 55 5.34 -6.98 -13.56
CA HIS A 55 6.56 -7.34 -12.85
C HIS A 55 6.32 -7.59 -11.35
N ALA A 56 5.45 -6.81 -10.70
CA ALA A 56 5.06 -7.07 -9.32
C ALA A 56 4.42 -8.46 -9.14
N LEU A 57 3.55 -8.85 -10.08
CA LEU A 57 2.99 -10.21 -10.11
C LEU A 57 4.12 -11.26 -10.26
N ASP A 58 5.09 -11.07 -11.13
CA ASP A 58 6.22 -12.00 -11.30
C ASP A 58 7.04 -12.14 -10.02
N LEU A 59 7.12 -11.08 -9.22
CA LEU A 59 7.76 -11.10 -7.90
C LEU A 59 6.89 -11.75 -6.81
N GLY A 60 5.65 -12.13 -7.11
CA GLY A 60 4.83 -12.94 -6.20
C GLY A 60 3.96 -12.14 -5.24
N VAL A 61 3.66 -10.87 -5.50
CA VAL A 61 2.70 -10.12 -4.67
C VAL A 61 1.30 -10.73 -4.71
N ASN A 62 0.55 -10.54 -3.64
CA ASN A 62 -0.84 -10.99 -3.52
C ASN A 62 -1.80 -9.93 -4.07
N THR A 63 -1.48 -8.67 -3.80
CA THR A 63 -2.32 -7.52 -4.10
C THR A 63 -1.53 -6.48 -4.91
N LEU A 64 -2.15 -5.94 -5.93
CA LEU A 64 -1.65 -4.78 -6.67
C LEU A 64 -2.23 -3.52 -6.04
N GLU A 65 -1.38 -2.72 -5.45
CA GLU A 65 -1.77 -1.41 -4.94
C GLU A 65 -1.56 -0.36 -6.02
N MET A 66 -2.51 0.56 -6.18
CA MET A 66 -2.56 1.54 -7.26
C MET A 66 -3.36 2.79 -6.90
N ASP A 67 -3.06 3.89 -7.58
CA ASP A 67 -3.75 5.16 -7.43
C ASP A 67 -4.59 5.50 -8.65
N VAL A 68 -5.78 6.07 -8.45
CA VAL A 68 -6.64 6.49 -9.56
C VAL A 68 -7.06 7.95 -9.45
N VAL A 69 -7.22 8.55 -10.61
CA VAL A 69 -7.77 9.89 -10.85
C VAL A 69 -8.82 9.82 -11.95
N ILE A 70 -9.56 10.90 -12.16
CA ILE A 70 -10.61 10.96 -13.18
C ILE A 70 -10.21 11.93 -14.29
N THR A 71 -10.38 11.51 -15.55
CA THR A 71 -10.17 12.35 -16.73
C THR A 71 -11.38 13.24 -17.02
N LYS A 72 -11.23 14.23 -17.89
CA LYS A 72 -12.31 15.11 -18.34
C LYS A 72 -13.50 14.37 -18.96
N ASP A 73 -13.24 13.26 -19.64
CA ASP A 73 -14.24 12.38 -20.25
C ASP A 73 -14.69 11.25 -19.32
N SER A 74 -14.50 11.45 -17.99
CA SER A 74 -15.01 10.59 -16.91
C SER A 74 -14.47 9.16 -16.95
N LEU A 75 -13.24 8.95 -17.39
CA LEU A 75 -12.55 7.66 -17.34
C LEU A 75 -11.65 7.59 -16.09
N VAL A 76 -11.54 6.40 -15.53
CA VAL A 76 -10.70 6.12 -14.35
C VAL A 76 -9.29 5.79 -14.84
N LEU A 77 -8.36 6.71 -14.62
CA LEU A 77 -6.97 6.67 -15.05
C LEU A 77 -6.02 6.42 -13.88
N LEU A 78 -4.98 5.63 -14.07
CA LEU A 78 -3.96 5.44 -13.04
C LEU A 78 -2.99 6.62 -12.96
N SER A 79 -2.93 7.22 -11.79
CA SER A 79 -1.99 8.29 -11.46
C SER A 79 -1.97 8.56 -9.98
N HIS A 80 -0.78 8.76 -9.39
CA HIS A 80 -0.70 9.22 -8.00
C HIS A 80 -1.04 10.71 -7.89
N GLU A 81 -0.41 11.54 -8.71
CA GLU A 81 -0.75 12.96 -8.78
C GLU A 81 -1.92 13.18 -9.75
N PRO A 82 -2.86 14.10 -9.47
CA PRO A 82 -3.94 14.45 -10.40
C PRO A 82 -3.46 15.33 -11.57
N TRP A 83 -2.15 15.37 -11.78
CA TRP A 83 -1.47 16.03 -12.91
C TRP A 83 -0.31 15.16 -13.40
N PHE A 84 0.34 15.56 -14.47
CA PHE A 84 1.57 14.93 -14.93
C PHE A 84 2.75 15.48 -14.13
N SER A 85 3.24 14.68 -13.16
CA SER A 85 4.31 15.08 -12.25
C SER A 85 5.65 15.25 -12.95
N HIS A 86 6.37 16.28 -12.56
CA HIS A 86 7.74 16.54 -13.02
C HIS A 86 8.72 15.41 -12.70
N GLU A 87 8.45 14.58 -11.67
CA GLU A 87 9.35 13.46 -11.30
C GLU A 87 9.38 12.36 -12.37
N ILE A 88 8.28 12.16 -13.12
CA ILE A 88 8.14 10.99 -14.01
C ILE A 88 7.74 11.34 -15.44
N ALA A 89 7.19 12.53 -15.70
CA ALA A 89 6.53 12.80 -16.97
C ALA A 89 7.40 13.58 -17.97
N ILE A 90 7.22 13.19 -19.24
CA ILE A 90 7.70 13.91 -20.43
C ILE A 90 6.46 14.35 -21.22
N GLY A 91 6.39 15.61 -21.60
CA GLY A 91 5.26 16.20 -22.33
C GLY A 91 5.13 15.72 -23.78
N PRO A 92 4.02 16.07 -24.45
CA PRO A 92 3.77 15.70 -25.85
C PRO A 92 4.80 16.27 -26.84
N ASP A 93 5.49 17.33 -26.48
CA ASP A 93 6.59 17.96 -27.21
C ASP A 93 7.95 17.27 -27.00
N SER A 94 7.96 16.15 -26.26
CA SER A 94 9.15 15.40 -25.83
C SER A 94 10.07 16.16 -24.87
N VAL A 95 9.54 17.18 -24.18
CA VAL A 95 10.25 17.94 -23.14
C VAL A 95 9.83 17.42 -21.76
N PRO A 96 10.79 17.15 -20.83
CA PRO A 96 10.47 16.83 -19.45
C PRO A 96 9.68 17.97 -18.78
N ILE A 97 8.60 17.63 -18.08
CA ILE A 97 7.80 18.60 -17.32
C ILE A 97 8.64 19.16 -16.17
N SER A 98 8.59 20.47 -15.97
CA SER A 98 9.25 21.14 -14.85
C SER A 98 8.38 21.14 -13.59
N ALA A 99 9.00 21.29 -12.41
CA ALA A 99 8.29 21.37 -11.14
C ALA A 99 7.36 22.59 -11.04
N ASP A 100 7.72 23.69 -11.72
CA ASP A 100 6.94 24.92 -11.66
C ASP A 100 5.66 24.86 -12.52
N GLU A 101 5.65 24.00 -13.57
CA GLU A 101 4.54 23.90 -14.52
C GLU A 101 3.69 22.63 -14.37
N GLU A 102 4.11 21.65 -13.57
CA GLU A 102 3.43 20.34 -13.48
C GLU A 102 1.92 20.45 -13.21
N LYS A 103 1.51 21.42 -12.37
CA LYS A 103 0.09 21.64 -12.02
C LYS A 103 -0.74 22.27 -13.14
N ASP A 104 -0.12 22.70 -14.24
CA ASP A 104 -0.83 23.15 -15.43
C ASP A 104 -1.22 21.96 -16.32
N HIS A 105 -0.63 20.77 -16.08
CA HIS A 105 -0.90 19.52 -16.78
C HIS A 105 -1.96 18.67 -16.05
N ARG A 106 -3.11 19.25 -15.72
CA ARG A 106 -4.17 18.62 -14.92
C ARG A 106 -4.90 17.53 -15.69
N ILE A 107 -4.93 16.33 -15.17
CA ILE A 107 -5.59 15.17 -15.80
C ILE A 107 -7.10 15.38 -15.90
N PHE A 108 -7.72 16.00 -14.89
CA PHE A 108 -9.16 16.28 -14.90
C PHE A 108 -9.62 17.26 -16.00
N GLU A 109 -8.71 18.03 -16.55
CA GLU A 109 -8.97 18.94 -17.70
C GLU A 109 -8.68 18.28 -19.07
N MET A 110 -8.14 17.05 -19.09
CA MET A 110 -7.74 16.32 -20.30
C MET A 110 -8.66 15.12 -20.58
N THR A 111 -8.99 14.91 -21.85
CA THR A 111 -9.54 13.62 -22.26
C THR A 111 -8.46 12.53 -22.19
N TYR A 112 -8.86 11.26 -22.11
CA TYR A 112 -7.91 10.15 -22.12
C TYR A 112 -6.99 10.19 -23.36
N GLU A 113 -7.52 10.52 -24.52
CA GLU A 113 -6.70 10.65 -25.74
C GLU A 113 -5.60 11.74 -25.60
N GLN A 114 -5.91 12.84 -24.92
CA GLN A 114 -4.90 13.87 -24.64
C GLN A 114 -3.86 13.38 -23.64
N THR A 115 -4.23 12.59 -22.61
CA THR A 115 -3.29 12.04 -21.64
C THR A 115 -2.29 11.07 -22.28
N ARG A 116 -2.65 10.41 -23.37
CA ARG A 116 -1.78 9.51 -24.12
C ARG A 116 -0.60 10.20 -24.82
N GLY A 117 -0.63 11.52 -24.95
CA GLY A 117 0.50 12.29 -25.46
C GLY A 117 1.70 12.35 -24.50
N TYR A 118 1.51 11.96 -23.23
CA TYR A 118 2.56 12.01 -22.21
C TYR A 118 3.24 10.66 -22.04
N GLU A 119 4.54 10.69 -21.80
CA GLU A 119 5.37 9.55 -21.49
C GLU A 119 5.72 9.58 -19.98
N VAL A 120 5.66 8.43 -19.27
CA VAL A 120 5.84 8.39 -17.81
C VAL A 120 6.80 7.28 -17.32
N GLY A 121 7.60 6.68 -18.20
CA GLY A 121 8.48 5.57 -17.82
C GLY A 121 9.93 5.70 -18.32
N LEU A 122 10.25 6.74 -19.08
CA LEU A 122 11.61 6.94 -19.61
C LEU A 122 12.42 7.98 -18.84
N ARG A 123 11.76 8.83 -18.04
CA ARG A 123 12.46 9.78 -17.18
C ARG A 123 13.21 9.07 -16.06
N GLU A 124 14.41 9.55 -15.74
CA GLU A 124 15.16 9.07 -14.57
C GLU A 124 14.47 9.54 -13.30
N HIS A 125 14.22 8.60 -12.39
CA HIS A 125 13.55 8.91 -11.13
C HIS A 125 14.59 9.12 -10.03
N GLU A 126 14.69 10.35 -9.49
CA GLU A 126 15.72 10.73 -8.52
C GLU A 126 15.73 9.84 -7.25
N ARG A 127 14.56 9.40 -6.80
CA ARG A 127 14.42 8.55 -5.60
C ARG A 127 14.63 7.07 -5.85
N PHE A 128 14.59 6.60 -7.11
CA PHE A 128 14.63 5.20 -7.49
C PHE A 128 15.65 4.97 -8.61
N ALA A 129 16.94 5.11 -8.27
CA ALA A 129 18.04 5.02 -9.24
C ALA A 129 18.11 3.67 -9.97
N ASP A 130 17.66 2.58 -9.34
CA ASP A 130 17.64 1.23 -9.92
C ASP A 130 16.39 0.92 -10.74
N GLN A 131 15.44 1.87 -10.83
CA GLN A 131 14.20 1.70 -11.59
C GLN A 131 14.49 1.54 -13.08
N LYS A 132 13.97 0.49 -13.69
CA LYS A 132 14.07 0.29 -15.14
C LYS A 132 13.31 1.34 -15.91
N LYS A 133 13.94 1.89 -16.96
CA LYS A 133 13.27 2.79 -17.91
C LYS A 133 12.51 1.94 -18.93
N VAL A 134 11.17 2.05 -18.90
CA VAL A 134 10.26 1.34 -19.80
C VAL A 134 9.26 2.35 -20.33
N ALA A 135 9.25 2.56 -21.65
CA ALA A 135 8.29 3.47 -22.27
C ALA A 135 6.85 3.12 -21.87
N ALA A 136 6.14 4.08 -21.29
CA ALA A 136 4.81 3.88 -20.76
C ALA A 136 3.95 5.14 -20.83
N GLN A 137 2.65 4.94 -20.92
CA GLN A 137 1.62 5.94 -20.73
C GLN A 137 0.82 5.58 -19.47
N LYS A 138 0.12 6.55 -18.88
CA LYS A 138 -0.82 6.28 -17.80
C LYS A 138 -1.98 5.44 -18.36
N PRO A 139 -2.21 4.20 -17.85
CA PRO A 139 -3.26 3.33 -18.35
C PRO A 139 -4.60 3.63 -17.68
N LEU A 140 -5.69 3.19 -18.30
CA LEU A 140 -6.99 3.11 -17.62
C LEU A 140 -7.00 1.94 -16.63
N LEU A 141 -7.78 2.07 -15.56
CA LEU A 141 -7.93 1.03 -14.53
C LEU A 141 -8.36 -0.31 -15.14
N GLN A 142 -9.35 -0.32 -16.03
CA GLN A 142 -9.82 -1.52 -16.70
C GLN A 142 -8.72 -2.22 -17.50
N ASP A 143 -7.82 -1.47 -18.13
CA ASP A 143 -6.75 -2.05 -18.94
C ASP A 143 -5.71 -2.75 -18.06
N VAL A 144 -5.42 -2.19 -16.87
CA VAL A 144 -4.55 -2.82 -15.87
C VAL A 144 -5.17 -4.10 -15.33
N ILE A 145 -6.46 -4.08 -14.94
CA ILE A 145 -7.17 -5.26 -14.44
C ILE A 145 -7.12 -6.39 -15.47
N ARG A 146 -7.47 -6.10 -16.72
CA ARG A 146 -7.44 -7.09 -17.80
C ARG A 146 -6.06 -7.63 -18.10
N ALA A 147 -5.03 -6.76 -18.08
CA ALA A 147 -3.66 -7.18 -18.30
C ALA A 147 -3.14 -8.06 -17.16
N ALA A 148 -3.42 -7.68 -15.91
CA ALA A 148 -3.00 -8.41 -14.72
C ALA A 148 -3.69 -9.79 -14.62
N ASP A 149 -5.00 -9.85 -14.80
CA ASP A 149 -5.76 -11.11 -14.79
C ASP A 149 -5.32 -12.04 -15.92
N LYS A 150 -5.14 -11.52 -17.14
CA LYS A 150 -4.59 -12.28 -18.26
C LYS A 150 -3.21 -12.85 -17.96
N HIS A 151 -2.32 -12.04 -17.37
CA HIS A 151 -0.98 -12.49 -17.01
C HIS A 151 -1.04 -13.59 -15.94
N ALA A 152 -1.81 -13.39 -14.89
CA ALA A 152 -1.99 -14.38 -13.83
C ALA A 152 -2.47 -15.74 -14.38
N LEU A 153 -3.49 -15.72 -15.24
CA LEU A 153 -4.01 -16.93 -15.90
C LEU A 153 -2.96 -17.60 -16.81
N SER A 154 -2.20 -16.81 -17.58
CA SER A 154 -1.19 -17.34 -18.51
C SER A 154 0.02 -17.96 -17.80
N THR A 155 0.30 -17.53 -16.57
CA THR A 155 1.39 -18.01 -15.72
C THR A 155 0.92 -19.00 -14.65
N ASN A 156 -0.35 -19.44 -14.72
CA ASN A 156 -0.98 -20.38 -13.78
C ASN A 156 -0.86 -19.97 -12.31
N ARG A 157 -1.03 -18.66 -12.03
CA ARG A 157 -1.07 -18.10 -10.66
C ARG A 157 -2.50 -17.74 -10.26
N PRO A 158 -2.76 -17.63 -8.94
CA PRO A 158 -4.02 -17.04 -8.45
C PRO A 158 -4.23 -15.64 -9.04
N LEU A 159 -5.47 -15.28 -9.30
CA LEU A 159 -5.84 -13.92 -9.68
C LEU A 159 -5.48 -12.96 -8.53
N PRO A 160 -4.90 -11.78 -8.83
CA PRO A 160 -4.52 -10.80 -7.80
C PRO A 160 -5.73 -10.14 -7.15
N TYR A 161 -5.51 -9.62 -5.95
CA TYR A 161 -6.36 -8.59 -5.37
C TYR A 161 -5.90 -7.21 -5.86
N TYR A 162 -6.80 -6.24 -5.75
CA TYR A 162 -6.57 -4.85 -6.14
C TYR A 162 -6.86 -3.93 -4.96
N ASN A 163 -5.92 -3.08 -4.56
CA ASN A 163 -6.09 -2.05 -3.55
C ASN A 163 -5.96 -0.68 -4.22
N ILE A 164 -7.08 0.03 -4.38
CA ILE A 164 -7.21 1.15 -5.31
C ILE A 164 -7.47 2.43 -4.52
N GLU A 165 -6.50 3.37 -4.56
CA GLU A 165 -6.62 4.65 -3.88
C GLU A 165 -7.37 5.68 -4.73
N THR A 166 -8.41 6.28 -4.15
CA THR A 166 -9.02 7.50 -4.70
C THR A 166 -8.19 8.72 -4.34
N LYS A 167 -7.57 9.35 -5.33
CA LYS A 167 -6.74 10.56 -5.13
C LYS A 167 -7.64 11.79 -5.05
N SER A 168 -8.32 11.95 -3.90
CA SER A 168 -9.24 13.06 -3.63
C SER A 168 -8.88 13.81 -2.36
N THR A 169 -9.17 15.11 -2.35
CA THR A 169 -9.04 16.00 -1.19
C THR A 169 -10.14 17.06 -1.25
N PRO A 170 -10.57 17.66 -0.12
CA PRO A 170 -11.57 18.75 -0.15
C PRO A 170 -11.17 19.92 -1.03
N GLU A 171 -9.87 20.26 -1.08
CA GLU A 171 -9.34 21.37 -1.86
C GLU A 171 -9.25 21.05 -3.37
N GLY A 172 -9.32 19.76 -3.72
CA GLY A 172 -9.25 19.27 -5.09
C GLY A 172 -10.60 19.17 -5.80
N ASP A 173 -11.72 19.30 -5.06
CA ASP A 173 -13.07 19.15 -5.60
C ASP A 173 -13.32 20.09 -6.78
N ASN A 174 -13.71 19.53 -7.94
CA ASN A 174 -13.95 20.25 -9.20
C ASN A 174 -12.75 21.04 -9.78
N VAL A 175 -11.56 20.82 -9.22
CA VAL A 175 -10.29 21.40 -9.69
C VAL A 175 -9.36 20.33 -10.22
N PHE A 176 -9.16 19.27 -9.44
CA PHE A 176 -8.28 18.15 -9.77
C PHE A 176 -9.04 16.83 -9.94
N HIS A 177 -10.27 16.76 -9.45
CA HIS A 177 -11.16 15.59 -9.50
C HIS A 177 -12.62 16.05 -9.30
N PRO A 178 -13.61 15.20 -9.66
CA PRO A 178 -15.01 15.51 -9.35
C PRO A 178 -15.30 15.40 -7.86
N GLU A 179 -16.50 15.75 -7.44
CA GLU A 179 -17.00 15.52 -6.08
C GLU A 179 -16.87 14.04 -5.68
N PRO A 180 -16.76 13.73 -4.37
CA PRO A 180 -16.52 12.37 -3.86
C PRO A 180 -17.54 11.32 -4.32
N ASP A 181 -18.81 11.69 -4.46
CA ASP A 181 -19.87 10.82 -4.95
C ASP A 181 -19.66 10.41 -6.41
N THR A 182 -19.42 11.39 -7.28
CA THR A 182 -19.16 11.17 -8.71
C THR A 182 -17.87 10.37 -8.91
N PHE A 183 -16.80 10.68 -8.17
CA PHE A 183 -15.56 9.91 -8.21
C PHE A 183 -15.81 8.45 -7.86
N SER A 184 -16.51 8.22 -6.74
CA SER A 184 -16.81 6.89 -6.23
C SER A 184 -17.70 6.08 -7.18
N ASP A 185 -18.73 6.70 -7.75
CA ASP A 185 -19.63 6.05 -8.72
C ASP A 185 -18.88 5.58 -9.97
N LEU A 186 -17.98 6.42 -10.52
CA LEU A 186 -17.15 6.08 -11.67
C LEU A 186 -16.20 4.92 -11.35
N LEU A 187 -15.55 4.95 -10.19
CA LEU A 187 -14.67 3.86 -9.76
C LEU A 187 -15.45 2.55 -9.58
N VAL A 188 -16.53 2.56 -8.78
CA VAL A 188 -17.31 1.35 -8.49
C VAL A 188 -17.94 0.78 -9.76
N LYS A 189 -18.30 1.63 -10.72
CA LYS A 189 -18.75 1.18 -12.03
C LYS A 189 -17.69 0.33 -12.73
N VAL A 190 -16.42 0.75 -12.74
CA VAL A 190 -15.32 -0.05 -13.33
C VAL A 190 -15.17 -1.39 -12.60
N LEU A 191 -15.21 -1.40 -11.25
CA LEU A 191 -15.10 -2.64 -10.48
C LEU A 191 -16.20 -3.64 -10.80
N LYS A 192 -17.42 -3.15 -11.04
CA LYS A 192 -18.58 -3.97 -11.45
C LYS A 192 -18.44 -4.45 -12.89
N ASP A 193 -18.08 -3.59 -13.82
CA ASP A 193 -17.93 -3.91 -15.24
C ASP A 193 -16.83 -4.96 -15.47
N GLU A 194 -15.73 -4.90 -14.71
CA GLU A 194 -14.63 -5.87 -14.77
C GLU A 194 -14.86 -7.09 -13.85
N ASN A 195 -15.98 -7.15 -13.11
CA ASN A 195 -16.36 -8.26 -12.23
C ASN A 195 -15.29 -8.62 -11.19
N ILE A 196 -14.73 -7.60 -10.49
CA ILE A 196 -13.67 -7.78 -9.50
C ILE A 196 -14.05 -7.32 -8.08
N LEU A 197 -15.32 -7.05 -7.79
CA LEU A 197 -15.76 -6.55 -6.46
C LEU A 197 -15.30 -7.44 -5.30
N ASP A 198 -15.26 -8.74 -5.49
CA ASP A 198 -14.81 -9.71 -4.48
C ASP A 198 -13.30 -9.66 -4.21
N ARG A 199 -12.52 -9.14 -5.16
CA ARG A 199 -11.06 -9.03 -5.13
C ARG A 199 -10.56 -7.58 -5.02
N ALA A 200 -11.46 -6.59 -4.94
CA ALA A 200 -11.12 -5.17 -4.85
C ALA A 200 -11.28 -4.62 -3.43
N TYR A 201 -10.35 -3.74 -3.08
CA TYR A 201 -10.41 -2.84 -1.94
C TYR A 201 -10.33 -1.42 -2.47
N VAL A 202 -11.10 -0.50 -1.89
CA VAL A 202 -10.96 0.94 -2.16
C VAL A 202 -10.35 1.61 -0.94
N GLN A 203 -9.23 2.27 -1.13
CA GLN A 203 -8.53 3.02 -0.08
C GLN A 203 -8.58 4.52 -0.31
N SER A 204 -8.51 5.29 0.77
CA SER A 204 -8.40 6.75 0.70
C SER A 204 -7.89 7.36 1.98
N PHE A 205 -7.20 8.51 1.85
CA PHE A 205 -7.00 9.47 2.94
C PHE A 205 -8.21 10.37 3.16
N ASP A 206 -9.04 10.57 2.13
CA ASP A 206 -10.27 11.35 2.20
C ASP A 206 -11.43 10.48 2.71
N PRO A 207 -11.91 10.69 3.94
CA PRO A 207 -12.99 9.88 4.48
C PRO A 207 -14.30 10.03 3.71
N ARG A 208 -14.50 11.10 2.94
CA ARG A 208 -15.74 11.40 2.23
C ARG A 208 -16.04 10.36 1.13
N THR A 209 -15.03 9.94 0.35
CA THR A 209 -15.19 8.89 -0.65
C THR A 209 -15.53 7.56 0.01
N LEU A 210 -14.83 7.20 1.11
CA LEU A 210 -15.09 5.97 1.86
C LEU A 210 -16.50 5.97 2.49
N GLN A 211 -16.92 7.10 3.07
CA GLN A 211 -18.26 7.27 3.66
C GLN A 211 -19.35 7.13 2.60
N TYR A 212 -19.16 7.72 1.42
CA TYR A 212 -20.12 7.60 0.32
C TYR A 212 -20.21 6.16 -0.17
N ILE A 213 -19.07 5.49 -0.40
CA ILE A 213 -19.04 4.09 -0.85
C ILE A 213 -19.65 3.17 0.21
N HIS A 214 -19.31 3.33 1.49
CA HIS A 214 -19.88 2.53 2.57
C HIS A 214 -21.41 2.58 2.62
N LYS A 215 -21.98 3.77 2.37
CA LYS A 215 -23.43 3.97 2.36
C LYS A 215 -24.11 3.44 1.11
N THR A 216 -23.48 3.62 -0.06
CA THR A 216 -24.12 3.41 -1.37
C THR A 216 -23.81 2.03 -1.95
N TYR A 217 -22.62 1.48 -1.65
CA TYR A 217 -22.09 0.23 -2.17
C TYR A 217 -21.52 -0.64 -1.04
N PRO A 218 -22.36 -1.14 -0.13
CA PRO A 218 -21.91 -1.85 1.10
C PRO A 218 -21.15 -3.15 0.81
N GLU A 219 -21.18 -3.64 -0.41
CA GLU A 219 -20.42 -4.80 -0.87
C GLU A 219 -18.94 -4.52 -1.13
N VAL A 220 -18.54 -3.24 -1.24
CA VAL A 220 -17.15 -2.83 -1.50
C VAL A 220 -16.35 -2.83 -0.20
N LYS A 221 -15.21 -3.50 -0.20
CA LYS A 221 -14.28 -3.50 0.94
C LYS A 221 -13.49 -2.20 0.99
N LEU A 222 -13.35 -1.62 2.19
CA LEU A 222 -12.79 -0.29 2.38
C LEU A 222 -11.54 -0.32 3.25
N VAL A 223 -10.59 0.52 2.89
CA VAL A 223 -9.29 0.70 3.57
C VAL A 223 -9.13 2.16 3.97
N LEU A 224 -8.88 2.41 5.25
CA LEU A 224 -8.59 3.76 5.74
C LEU A 224 -7.09 4.01 5.77
N LEU A 225 -6.61 4.92 4.92
CA LEU A 225 -5.22 5.39 4.93
C LEU A 225 -5.00 6.43 6.02
N ILE A 226 -3.88 6.31 6.76
CA ILE A 226 -3.55 7.20 7.89
C ILE A 226 -2.12 7.70 7.80
N GLU A 227 -1.99 9.04 7.84
CA GLU A 227 -0.73 9.76 8.03
C GLU A 227 -0.94 10.98 8.94
N ASN A 228 -1.48 10.75 10.13
CA ASN A 228 -1.73 11.82 11.10
C ASN A 228 -1.42 11.36 12.52
N THR A 229 -1.46 12.29 13.48
CA THR A 229 -1.14 12.06 14.90
C THR A 229 -2.36 11.79 15.78
N ARG A 230 -3.57 11.65 15.19
CA ARG A 230 -4.79 11.30 15.95
C ARG A 230 -4.70 9.85 16.41
N SER A 231 -5.34 9.55 17.52
CA SER A 231 -5.49 8.16 17.96
C SER A 231 -6.29 7.32 16.96
N PRO A 232 -6.10 6.00 16.91
CA PRO A 232 -6.89 5.12 16.05
C PRO A 232 -8.41 5.23 16.30
N LYS A 233 -8.81 5.50 17.54
CA LYS A 233 -10.20 5.71 17.91
C LYS A 233 -10.78 6.98 17.25
N GLU A 234 -10.07 8.10 17.34
CA GLU A 234 -10.48 9.37 16.71
C GLU A 234 -10.56 9.26 15.19
N ASN A 235 -9.62 8.52 14.57
CA ASN A 235 -9.66 8.25 13.14
C ASN A 235 -10.92 7.46 12.74
N LEU A 236 -11.31 6.44 13.51
CA LEU A 236 -12.55 5.69 13.25
C LEU A 236 -13.81 6.52 13.54
N GLU A 237 -13.79 7.37 14.56
CA GLU A 237 -14.88 8.30 14.84
C GLU A 237 -15.08 9.30 13.69
N ASN A 238 -13.98 9.81 13.12
CA ASN A 238 -14.04 10.69 11.94
C ASN A 238 -14.54 9.97 10.68
N LEU A 239 -14.18 8.69 10.49
CA LEU A 239 -14.68 7.88 9.39
C LEU A 239 -16.17 7.52 9.56
N GLY A 240 -16.62 7.29 10.79
CA GLY A 240 -18.02 6.99 11.12
C GLY A 240 -18.42 5.52 11.00
N PHE A 241 -17.53 4.64 10.57
CA PHE A 241 -17.74 3.18 10.50
C PHE A 241 -16.42 2.43 10.70
N LYS A 242 -16.49 1.09 10.75
CA LYS A 242 -15.31 0.21 10.83
C LYS A 242 -14.91 -0.26 9.41
N PRO A 243 -13.72 0.11 8.90
CA PRO A 243 -13.22 -0.41 7.63
C PRO A 243 -12.72 -1.85 7.78
N GLU A 244 -12.52 -2.56 6.67
CA GLU A 244 -11.88 -3.87 6.63
C GLU A 244 -10.39 -3.79 6.97
N VAL A 245 -9.72 -2.72 6.53
CA VAL A 245 -8.28 -2.52 6.73
C VAL A 245 -8.02 -1.13 7.29
N TYR A 246 -7.17 -1.07 8.31
CA TYR A 246 -6.53 0.14 8.80
C TYR A 246 -5.11 0.18 8.26
N SER A 247 -4.77 1.20 7.46
CA SER A 247 -3.53 1.25 6.68
C SER A 247 -2.73 2.53 7.01
N PRO A 248 -1.91 2.51 8.05
CA PRO A 248 -1.13 3.66 8.50
C PRO A 248 0.23 3.75 7.80
N ASN A 249 0.82 4.95 7.82
CA ASN A 249 2.27 5.06 7.67
C ASN A 249 2.96 4.11 8.67
N PHE A 250 3.91 3.31 8.19
CA PHE A 250 4.53 2.23 8.97
C PHE A 250 5.19 2.71 10.28
N ARG A 251 5.63 3.97 10.35
CA ARG A 251 6.21 4.57 11.56
C ARG A 251 5.22 4.77 12.70
N LEU A 252 3.92 4.66 12.42
CA LEU A 252 2.86 4.76 13.42
C LEU A 252 2.50 3.40 14.02
N VAL A 253 3.11 2.31 13.55
CA VAL A 253 2.80 0.95 13.99
C VAL A 253 3.59 0.60 15.23
N ASP A 254 2.86 0.26 16.31
CA ASP A 254 3.36 -0.27 17.56
C ASP A 254 2.46 -1.43 18.06
N GLU A 255 2.82 -2.03 19.18
CA GLU A 255 2.07 -3.13 19.80
C GLU A 255 0.64 -2.71 20.21
N GLU A 256 0.44 -1.44 20.58
CA GLU A 256 -0.88 -0.91 20.96
C GLU A 256 -1.80 -0.82 19.74
N LEU A 257 -1.31 -0.31 18.61
CA LEU A 257 -2.07 -0.24 17.37
C LEU A 257 -2.40 -1.64 16.82
N VAL A 258 -1.45 -2.58 16.86
CA VAL A 258 -1.68 -3.98 16.48
C VAL A 258 -2.82 -4.57 17.32
N SER A 259 -2.72 -4.45 18.66
CA SER A 259 -3.75 -4.92 19.58
C SER A 259 -5.10 -4.26 19.35
N PHE A 260 -5.12 -2.96 19.07
CA PHE A 260 -6.33 -2.20 18.74
C PHE A 260 -7.02 -2.77 17.49
N CYS A 261 -6.27 -2.97 16.40
CA CYS A 261 -6.81 -3.52 15.16
C CYS A 261 -7.34 -4.95 15.33
N GLN A 262 -6.59 -5.81 16.02
CA GLN A 262 -7.00 -7.18 16.32
C GLN A 262 -8.28 -7.22 17.14
N ASN A 263 -8.39 -6.43 18.21
CA ASN A 263 -9.59 -6.35 19.04
C ASN A 263 -10.83 -5.86 18.27
N LYS A 264 -10.60 -5.06 17.23
CA LYS A 264 -11.65 -4.55 16.34
C LYS A 264 -11.90 -5.47 15.15
N GLN A 265 -11.14 -6.54 14.98
CA GLN A 265 -11.21 -7.41 13.80
C GLN A 265 -11.04 -6.61 12.49
N MET A 266 -10.07 -5.73 12.46
CA MET A 266 -9.57 -5.02 11.28
C MET A 266 -8.19 -5.56 10.92
N LYS A 267 -7.91 -5.69 9.63
CA LYS A 267 -6.53 -5.94 9.18
C LYS A 267 -5.68 -4.67 9.37
N LEU A 268 -4.41 -4.87 9.69
CA LEU A 268 -3.40 -3.81 9.78
C LEU A 268 -2.38 -4.00 8.67
N ILE A 269 -2.38 -3.12 7.67
CA ILE A 269 -1.48 -3.19 6.50
C ILE A 269 -0.79 -1.83 6.31
N PRO A 270 0.41 -1.64 6.87
CA PRO A 270 1.14 -0.39 6.79
C PRO A 270 1.82 -0.14 5.44
N TRP A 271 2.07 1.14 5.15
CA TRP A 271 2.74 1.67 3.96
C TRP A 271 3.80 2.72 4.32
N THR A 272 4.80 3.07 3.53
CA THR A 272 5.39 2.23 2.49
C THR A 272 6.65 1.63 3.10
N VAL A 273 6.73 0.33 3.18
CA VAL A 273 7.78 -0.39 3.92
C VAL A 273 8.80 -0.91 2.92
N ASN A 274 9.99 -0.31 2.90
CA ASN A 274 10.99 -0.60 1.88
C ASN A 274 12.23 -1.34 2.40
N GLU A 275 12.60 -1.17 3.67
CA GLU A 275 13.77 -1.80 4.23
C GLU A 275 13.46 -3.17 4.84
N LYS A 276 14.31 -4.18 4.58
CA LYS A 276 14.12 -5.56 5.07
C LYS A 276 13.95 -5.61 6.59
N SER A 277 14.78 -4.88 7.32
CA SER A 277 14.69 -4.82 8.79
C SER A 277 13.36 -4.24 9.29
N GLU A 278 12.78 -3.28 8.57
CA GLU A 278 11.47 -2.72 8.90
C GLU A 278 10.35 -3.71 8.58
N MET A 279 10.43 -4.41 7.42
CA MET A 279 9.50 -5.50 7.09
C MET A 279 9.49 -6.57 8.16
N GLU A 280 10.67 -7.07 8.55
CA GLU A 280 10.80 -8.11 9.60
C GLU A 280 10.24 -7.63 10.95
N ASN A 281 10.52 -6.39 11.36
CA ASN A 281 10.03 -5.85 12.61
C ASN A 281 8.50 -5.75 12.63
N LEU A 282 7.89 -5.24 11.56
CA LEU A 282 6.43 -5.14 11.45
C LEU A 282 5.74 -6.52 11.43
N ILE A 283 6.33 -7.50 10.74
CA ILE A 283 5.85 -8.88 10.72
C ILE A 283 5.92 -9.48 12.14
N ARG A 284 7.01 -9.24 12.90
CA ARG A 284 7.11 -9.69 14.30
C ARG A 284 6.10 -9.00 15.23
N LEU A 285 5.72 -7.76 14.94
CA LEU A 285 4.64 -7.07 15.65
C LEU A 285 3.26 -7.69 15.37
N GLY A 286 3.09 -8.38 14.24
CA GLY A 286 1.84 -9.08 13.90
C GLY A 286 0.93 -8.28 12.97
N VAL A 287 1.49 -7.53 12.00
CA VAL A 287 0.72 -6.93 10.91
C VAL A 287 0.19 -8.00 9.95
N ASP A 288 -0.91 -7.72 9.25
CA ASP A 288 -1.56 -8.64 8.32
C ASP A 288 -1.00 -8.57 6.90
N GLY A 289 -0.16 -7.59 6.62
CA GLY A 289 0.45 -7.39 5.32
C GLY A 289 1.34 -6.16 5.29
N LEU A 290 1.92 -5.87 4.12
CA LEU A 290 2.82 -4.73 3.88
C LEU A 290 2.60 -4.17 2.48
N ILE A 291 2.60 -2.84 2.34
CA ILE A 291 2.67 -2.15 1.05
C ILE A 291 4.12 -1.70 0.83
N THR A 292 4.73 -2.12 -0.30
CA THR A 292 6.17 -1.90 -0.57
C THR A 292 6.46 -1.52 -2.02
N ASP A 293 7.43 -0.63 -2.22
CA ASP A 293 8.02 -0.32 -3.54
C ASP A 293 8.93 -1.46 -4.06
N TYR A 294 9.39 -2.35 -3.16
CA TYR A 294 10.39 -3.38 -3.43
C TYR A 294 9.93 -4.78 -3.01
N PRO A 295 8.95 -5.38 -3.71
CA PRO A 295 8.49 -6.74 -3.37
C PRO A 295 9.61 -7.80 -3.40
N ASN A 296 10.65 -7.59 -4.22
CA ASN A 296 11.83 -8.47 -4.27
C ASN A 296 12.55 -8.57 -2.91
N ARG A 297 12.58 -7.49 -2.11
CA ARG A 297 13.20 -7.49 -0.77
C ARG A 297 12.47 -8.43 0.20
N PHE A 298 11.15 -8.55 0.07
CA PHE A 298 10.38 -9.51 0.86
C PHE A 298 10.72 -10.97 0.46
N ASN A 299 10.95 -11.23 -0.84
CA ASN A 299 11.38 -12.56 -1.28
C ASN A 299 12.74 -12.94 -0.70
N GLU A 300 13.67 -11.98 -0.61
CA GLU A 300 14.98 -12.21 0.03
C GLU A 300 14.86 -12.54 1.54
N ILE A 301 13.84 -12.02 2.24
CA ILE A 301 13.54 -12.42 3.63
C ILE A 301 13.07 -13.87 3.67
N LYS A 302 12.19 -14.28 2.75
CA LYS A 302 11.69 -15.68 2.66
C LYS A 302 12.80 -16.69 2.41
N GLU A 303 13.76 -16.35 1.55
CA GLU A 303 14.88 -17.23 1.17
C GLU A 303 15.89 -17.43 2.31
N ASN A 304 15.92 -16.53 3.29
CA ASN A 304 16.85 -16.56 4.42
C ASN A 304 16.28 -17.19 5.70
N LEU A 305 15.06 -17.72 5.65
CA LEU A 305 14.38 -18.43 6.75
C LEU A 305 14.43 -19.93 6.56
#